data_a32a481f9ab4c403a0fc7fd5c2c083d5
#
_entry.id   a32a481f9ab4c403a0fc7fd5c2c083d5
#
_cell.length_a   1.000
_cell.length_b   1.000
_cell.length_c   1.000
_cell.angle_alpha   90.00
_cell.angle_beta   90.00
_cell.angle_gamma   90.00
#
_symmetry.space_group_name_H-M   'P 1'
#
loop_
_entity.id
_entity.type
_entity.pdbx_description
1 polymer ?
#
loop_
_entity_poly.entity_id
_entity_poly.type
_entity_poly.pdbx_seq_one_letter_code
_entity_poly.pdbx_strand_id
1 'polypeptide(L)'
;MQPQHSVLAMLPARFPATQASPLSLITPMPAATASAPLAPPDYDPHADAGVEWPTWLVCLAIYGGWLGALSWYRADSSMWALVLIVVLAAWYMSLQHELVHGHPTRHAWLNRALGLLPIAVWYPFDIYRSSHLAHHRDEVLTYPGQDPESNYLDPQDFASRSAPLRFLLRAQRTALGRFAITPAFAIFHLLHPLLSKAYWESARLRWTWIQHALLLVLMLWALQSYAGISPWLYLALSYPCLGMAFMRSFYEHRPAADPQHRIVINEAGWLGCLLYLNNNYHAVHHAQPKLAWYRLPVLYRAHRDFFLQRNGGYLLQGYGRFFVRHAVRPLDMPGQQTRHLDASYRHLA
;
A
#
# COMPACT_ATOMS: atom_id res chain seq x y z
N MET A 1 -3.69 -10.98 -21.10
CA MET A 1 -3.32 -10.17 -19.91
C MET A 1 -3.78 -8.76 -20.18
N GLN A 2 -4.91 -8.33 -19.59
CA GLN A 2 -5.36 -6.95 -19.69
C GLN A 2 -4.58 -6.07 -18.72
N PRO A 3 -4.22 -4.82 -19.08
CA PRO A 3 -3.56 -3.90 -18.17
C PRO A 3 -4.50 -3.57 -17.01
N GLN A 4 -4.03 -3.82 -15.78
CA GLN A 4 -4.69 -3.33 -14.58
C GLN A 4 -4.45 -1.82 -14.51
N HIS A 5 -5.53 -1.04 -14.62
CA HIS A 5 -5.50 0.41 -14.54
C HIS A 5 -5.10 0.85 -13.12
N SER A 6 -4.26 1.88 -13.02
CA SER A 6 -3.83 2.44 -11.74
C SER A 6 -5.01 3.04 -10.97
N VAL A 7 -4.95 2.97 -9.65
CA VAL A 7 -5.99 3.44 -8.74
C VAL A 7 -6.31 4.94 -8.91
N LEU A 8 -5.39 5.75 -9.42
CA LEU A 8 -5.56 7.20 -9.63
C LEU A 8 -5.89 7.61 -11.08
N ALA A 9 -5.70 6.74 -12.08
CA ALA A 9 -5.88 7.10 -13.49
C ALA A 9 -7.35 7.07 -13.98
N MET A 10 -8.30 6.56 -13.19
CA MET A 10 -9.67 6.27 -13.62
C MET A 10 -10.72 7.35 -13.33
N LEU A 11 -10.39 8.62 -13.34
CA LEU A 11 -11.42 9.67 -13.45
C LEU A 11 -11.73 9.87 -14.94
N PRO A 12 -13.00 9.84 -15.38
CA PRO A 12 -13.33 9.87 -16.79
C PRO A 12 -12.87 11.18 -17.46
N ALA A 13 -11.87 11.07 -18.35
CA ALA A 13 -11.69 12.06 -19.38
C ALA A 13 -12.78 11.82 -20.44
N ARG A 14 -13.45 12.86 -20.92
CA ARG A 14 -14.24 12.77 -22.14
C ARG A 14 -13.28 12.42 -23.28
N PHE A 15 -13.35 11.22 -23.81
CA PHE A 15 -12.61 10.82 -25.00
C PHE A 15 -13.30 11.37 -26.23
N PRO A 16 -12.60 12.05 -27.15
CA PRO A 16 -12.99 12.05 -28.55
C PRO A 16 -12.61 10.67 -29.14
N ALA A 17 -13.57 10.04 -29.78
CA ALA A 17 -13.34 8.80 -30.50
C ALA A 17 -12.44 9.03 -31.70
N THR A 18 -11.17 8.67 -31.62
CA THR A 18 -10.31 8.43 -32.78
C THR A 18 -9.60 7.10 -32.60
N GLN A 19 -9.91 6.20 -33.51
CA GLN A 19 -9.35 4.88 -33.66
C GLN A 19 -7.83 4.97 -33.89
N ALA A 20 -7.04 4.41 -32.99
CA ALA A 20 -5.69 3.93 -33.29
C ALA A 20 -5.39 2.71 -32.42
N SER A 21 -5.13 1.60 -33.05
CA SER A 21 -4.77 0.32 -32.44
C SER A 21 -3.46 0.45 -31.65
N PRO A 22 -3.36 0.00 -30.37
CA PRO A 22 -2.17 0.23 -29.55
C PRO A 22 -1.13 -0.92 -29.66
N LEU A 23 -0.96 -1.54 -30.82
CA LEU A 23 -0.07 -2.70 -30.97
C LEU A 23 1.22 -2.46 -31.78
N SER A 24 1.60 -1.22 -32.09
CA SER A 24 2.74 -0.97 -32.98
C SER A 24 3.75 0.09 -32.53
N LEU A 25 4.08 0.21 -31.25
CA LEU A 25 5.23 1.02 -30.81
C LEU A 25 5.87 0.43 -29.52
N ILE A 26 6.23 -0.85 -29.54
CA ILE A 26 7.23 -1.36 -28.62
C ILE A 26 8.54 -1.43 -29.41
N THR A 27 9.23 -0.30 -29.53
CA THR A 27 10.67 -0.34 -29.79
C THR A 27 11.35 -1.00 -28.59
N PRO A 28 12.17 -2.04 -28.78
CA PRO A 28 12.93 -2.61 -27.67
C PRO A 28 13.85 -1.52 -27.11
N MET A 29 13.68 -1.20 -25.84
CA MET A 29 14.63 -0.35 -25.13
C MET A 29 16.02 -1.00 -25.16
N PRO A 30 17.11 -0.23 -25.31
CA PRO A 30 18.46 -0.77 -25.19
C PRO A 30 18.60 -1.47 -23.84
N ALA A 31 19.26 -2.64 -23.86
CA ALA A 31 19.50 -3.46 -22.67
C ALA A 31 20.02 -2.58 -21.53
N ALA A 32 19.32 -2.62 -20.41
CA ALA A 32 19.73 -1.93 -19.20
C ALA A 32 21.16 -2.34 -18.87
N THR A 33 22.04 -1.36 -18.67
CA THR A 33 23.34 -1.56 -18.03
C THR A 33 23.15 -2.44 -16.81
N ALA A 34 24.02 -3.44 -16.61
CA ALA A 34 23.92 -4.45 -15.57
C ALA A 34 23.42 -3.82 -14.26
N SER A 35 22.19 -4.17 -13.86
CA SER A 35 21.59 -3.65 -12.65
C SER A 35 22.48 -4.00 -11.46
N ALA A 36 22.77 -3.02 -10.60
CA ALA A 36 23.48 -3.27 -9.35
C ALA A 36 22.80 -4.43 -8.58
N PRO A 37 23.57 -5.28 -7.87
CA PRO A 37 23.01 -6.44 -7.21
C PRO A 37 21.84 -6.06 -6.30
N LEU A 38 20.77 -6.86 -6.34
CA LEU A 38 19.53 -6.59 -5.58
C LEU A 38 19.74 -6.76 -4.06
N ALA A 39 20.71 -7.57 -3.67
CA ALA A 39 21.07 -7.84 -2.28
C ALA A 39 22.57 -7.66 -2.04
N PRO A 40 23.01 -7.44 -0.80
CA PRO A 40 24.42 -7.49 -0.44
C PRO A 40 25.02 -8.85 -0.81
N PRO A 41 26.33 -8.91 -1.17
CA PRO A 41 26.98 -10.13 -1.68
C PRO A 41 27.01 -11.31 -0.71
N ASP A 42 26.95 -11.03 0.58
CA ASP A 42 27.01 -11.99 1.71
C ASP A 42 25.64 -12.35 2.29
N TYR A 43 24.55 -11.88 1.64
CA TYR A 43 23.19 -12.16 2.09
C TYR A 43 22.70 -13.53 1.59
N ASP A 44 22.34 -14.42 2.55
CA ASP A 44 21.65 -15.67 2.26
C ASP A 44 20.15 -15.57 2.59
N PRO A 45 19.25 -15.57 1.59
CA PRO A 45 17.81 -15.53 1.81
C PRO A 45 17.25 -16.79 2.47
N HIS A 46 18.00 -17.89 2.49
CA HIS A 46 17.56 -19.19 3.01
C HIS A 46 18.10 -19.52 4.41
N ALA A 47 18.86 -18.62 5.02
CA ALA A 47 19.55 -18.83 6.30
C ALA A 47 18.66 -19.28 7.48
N ASP A 48 17.33 -19.13 7.38
CA ASP A 48 16.39 -19.59 8.42
C ASP A 48 15.11 -20.18 7.83
N ALA A 49 15.01 -21.52 7.91
CA ALA A 49 13.81 -22.26 7.53
C ALA A 49 12.86 -22.54 8.72
N GLY A 50 13.00 -21.81 9.82
CA GLY A 50 12.25 -22.03 11.06
C GLY A 50 10.81 -21.46 11.06
N VAL A 51 10.10 -21.72 12.17
CA VAL A 51 8.76 -21.14 12.39
C VAL A 51 8.89 -19.63 12.68
N GLU A 52 8.14 -18.82 11.96
CA GLU A 52 8.15 -17.36 12.11
C GLU A 52 7.33 -16.90 13.32
N TRP A 53 7.81 -17.24 14.53
CA TRP A 53 7.14 -16.90 15.79
C TRP A 53 6.78 -15.40 15.92
N PRO A 54 7.64 -14.43 15.51
CA PRO A 54 7.26 -13.04 15.61
C PRO A 54 6.01 -12.69 14.79
N THR A 55 5.85 -13.24 13.59
CA THR A 55 4.66 -13.01 12.76
C THR A 55 3.42 -13.71 13.33
N TRP A 56 3.57 -14.91 13.91
CA TRP A 56 2.48 -15.58 14.61
C TRP A 56 2.03 -14.82 15.87
N LEU A 57 2.96 -14.23 16.63
CA LEU A 57 2.61 -13.37 17.77
C LEU A 57 1.86 -12.11 17.33
N VAL A 58 2.22 -11.52 16.19
CA VAL A 58 1.46 -10.41 15.57
C VAL A 58 0.05 -10.87 15.20
N CYS A 59 -0.10 -12.04 14.57
CA CYS A 59 -1.42 -12.61 14.28
C CYS A 59 -2.25 -12.75 15.56
N LEU A 60 -1.69 -13.37 16.61
CA LEU A 60 -2.37 -13.55 17.89
C LEU A 60 -2.75 -12.21 18.53
N ALA A 61 -1.83 -11.23 18.52
CA ALA A 61 -2.07 -9.91 19.09
C ALA A 61 -3.19 -9.15 18.34
N ILE A 62 -3.21 -9.23 17.00
CA ILE A 62 -4.23 -8.56 16.19
C ILE A 62 -5.60 -9.24 16.37
N TYR A 63 -5.69 -10.54 16.13
CA TYR A 63 -6.98 -11.24 16.22
C TYR A 63 -7.49 -11.35 17.66
N GLY A 64 -6.62 -11.73 18.60
CA GLY A 64 -6.96 -11.81 20.02
C GLY A 64 -7.27 -10.44 20.61
N GLY A 65 -6.46 -9.43 20.28
CA GLY A 65 -6.70 -8.03 20.69
C GLY A 65 -8.00 -7.47 20.13
N TRP A 66 -8.32 -7.76 18.85
CA TRP A 66 -9.57 -7.33 18.21
C TRP A 66 -10.79 -7.97 18.87
N LEU A 67 -10.76 -9.29 19.13
CA LEU A 67 -11.81 -9.98 19.89
C LEU A 67 -11.91 -9.44 21.32
N GLY A 68 -10.79 -9.18 21.97
CA GLY A 68 -10.74 -8.56 23.31
C GLY A 68 -11.35 -7.15 23.32
N ALA A 69 -11.06 -6.33 22.32
CA ALA A 69 -11.64 -4.99 22.18
C ALA A 69 -13.15 -5.03 21.94
N LEU A 70 -13.63 -6.01 21.16
CA LEU A 70 -15.07 -6.25 20.97
C LEU A 70 -15.75 -6.67 22.28
N SER A 71 -15.13 -7.54 23.05
CA SER A 71 -15.63 -7.97 24.35
C SER A 71 -15.64 -6.83 25.36
N TRP A 72 -14.62 -5.97 25.34
CA TRP A 72 -14.56 -4.76 26.15
C TRP A 72 -15.69 -3.76 25.77
N TYR A 73 -15.87 -3.49 24.47
CA TYR A 73 -16.97 -2.63 24.01
C TYR A 73 -18.34 -3.18 24.44
N ARG A 74 -18.53 -4.50 24.31
CA ARG A 74 -19.76 -5.17 24.75
C ARG A 74 -20.03 -4.96 26.24
N ALA A 75 -18.99 -4.93 27.08
CA ALA A 75 -19.12 -4.85 28.54
C ALA A 75 -19.53 -3.46 29.03
N ASP A 76 -18.95 -2.39 28.44
CA ASP A 76 -19.11 -1.01 28.95
C ASP A 76 -19.29 0.06 27.88
N SER A 77 -19.43 -0.33 26.61
CA SER A 77 -19.54 0.60 25.45
C SER A 77 -18.40 1.62 25.38
N SER A 78 -17.18 1.20 25.79
CA SER A 78 -16.02 2.08 25.91
C SER A 78 -15.60 2.69 24.59
N MET A 79 -15.42 4.01 24.54
CA MET A 79 -14.81 4.71 23.43
C MET A 79 -13.37 4.23 23.16
N TRP A 80 -12.63 3.87 24.21
CA TRP A 80 -11.27 3.37 24.08
C TRP A 80 -11.22 2.00 23.41
N ALA A 81 -12.24 1.16 23.59
CA ALA A 81 -12.37 -0.09 22.84
C ALA A 81 -12.54 0.19 21.33
N LEU A 82 -13.31 1.20 20.94
CA LEU A 82 -13.45 1.62 19.54
C LEU A 82 -12.12 2.14 18.96
N VAL A 83 -11.38 2.94 19.73
CA VAL A 83 -10.03 3.39 19.33
C VAL A 83 -9.09 2.20 19.13
N LEU A 84 -9.12 1.23 20.04
CA LEU A 84 -8.32 0.02 19.93
C LEU A 84 -8.69 -0.81 18.69
N ILE A 85 -9.99 -0.93 18.38
CA ILE A 85 -10.46 -1.59 17.16
C ILE A 85 -9.87 -0.91 15.91
N VAL A 86 -9.86 0.43 15.84
CA VAL A 86 -9.27 1.18 14.72
C VAL A 86 -7.78 0.91 14.58
N VAL A 87 -7.03 0.95 15.67
CA VAL A 87 -5.58 0.70 15.67
C VAL A 87 -5.26 -0.73 15.24
N LEU A 88 -6.01 -1.71 15.78
CA LEU A 88 -5.81 -3.11 15.44
C LEU A 88 -6.20 -3.42 13.98
N ALA A 89 -7.24 -2.77 13.46
CA ALA A 89 -7.60 -2.89 12.05
C ALA A 89 -6.55 -2.26 11.13
N ALA A 90 -5.93 -1.15 11.52
CA ALA A 90 -4.80 -0.57 10.79
C ALA A 90 -3.56 -1.48 10.85
N TRP A 91 -3.29 -2.07 12.01
CA TRP A 91 -2.20 -3.04 12.17
C TRP A 91 -2.45 -4.34 11.38
N TYR A 92 -3.71 -4.77 11.29
CA TYR A 92 -4.11 -5.88 10.43
C TYR A 92 -3.77 -5.62 8.94
N MET A 93 -3.90 -4.39 8.44
CA MET A 93 -3.47 -4.07 7.07
C MET A 93 -1.95 -4.23 6.90
N SER A 94 -1.15 -3.96 7.92
CA SER A 94 0.29 -4.25 7.91
C SER A 94 0.56 -5.75 7.93
N LEU A 95 -0.23 -6.54 8.69
CA LEU A 95 -0.15 -8.00 8.64
C LEU A 95 -0.56 -8.53 7.26
N GLN A 96 -1.62 -7.99 6.62
CA GLN A 96 -2.01 -8.39 5.26
C GLN A 96 -0.87 -8.21 4.27
N HIS A 97 -0.05 -7.17 4.42
CA HIS A 97 1.15 -6.96 3.61
C HIS A 97 2.14 -8.13 3.75
N GLU A 98 2.43 -8.59 4.98
CA GLU A 98 3.29 -9.76 5.20
C GLU A 98 2.69 -11.05 4.61
N LEU A 99 1.38 -11.24 4.79
CA LEU A 99 0.65 -12.39 4.22
C LEU A 99 0.74 -12.43 2.69
N VAL A 100 0.74 -11.26 2.02
CA VAL A 100 0.92 -11.13 0.56
C VAL A 100 2.27 -11.66 0.13
N HIS A 101 3.32 -11.43 0.91
CA HIS A 101 4.70 -11.84 0.63
C HIS A 101 5.02 -13.28 1.05
N GLY A 102 4.04 -13.99 1.64
CA GLY A 102 4.18 -15.43 1.93
C GLY A 102 4.50 -15.76 3.38
N HIS A 103 4.35 -14.81 4.30
CA HIS A 103 4.50 -15.00 5.75
C HIS A 103 3.16 -15.28 6.43
N PRO A 104 3.11 -15.95 7.59
CA PRO A 104 4.20 -16.61 8.32
C PRO A 104 4.46 -18.06 7.89
N THR A 105 3.85 -18.55 6.82
CA THR A 105 3.93 -19.97 6.46
C THR A 105 4.31 -20.20 5.01
N ARG A 106 4.83 -21.39 4.69
CA ARG A 106 5.06 -21.82 3.31
C ARG A 106 3.75 -22.14 2.54
N HIS A 107 2.63 -22.24 3.25
CA HIS A 107 1.34 -22.63 2.70
C HIS A 107 0.54 -21.39 2.28
N ALA A 108 0.55 -21.08 0.99
CA ALA A 108 -0.15 -19.92 0.44
C ALA A 108 -1.66 -19.87 0.79
N TRP A 109 -2.32 -21.05 0.90
CA TRP A 109 -3.71 -21.12 1.28
C TRP A 109 -3.96 -20.68 2.72
N LEU A 110 -3.02 -20.98 3.66
CA LEU A 110 -3.13 -20.59 5.07
C LEU A 110 -2.88 -19.08 5.21
N ASN A 111 -1.84 -18.54 4.56
CA ASN A 111 -1.58 -17.11 4.54
C ASN A 111 -2.77 -16.35 3.95
N ARG A 112 -3.36 -16.87 2.87
CA ARG A 112 -4.59 -16.31 2.29
C ARG A 112 -5.75 -16.38 3.29
N ALA A 113 -5.98 -17.50 3.95
CA ALA A 113 -7.06 -17.67 4.93
C ALA A 113 -6.95 -16.65 6.08
N LEU A 114 -5.73 -16.41 6.59
CA LEU A 114 -5.46 -15.36 7.57
C LEU A 114 -5.77 -13.95 7.02
N GLY A 115 -5.56 -13.69 5.74
CA GLY A 115 -5.82 -12.39 5.13
C GLY A 115 -7.27 -12.12 4.74
N LEU A 116 -8.13 -13.15 4.68
CA LEU A 116 -9.49 -13.04 4.13
C LEU A 116 -10.50 -12.36 5.05
N LEU A 117 -10.32 -12.41 6.38
CA LEU A 117 -11.27 -11.80 7.30
C LEU A 117 -11.27 -10.28 7.09
N PRO A 118 -12.42 -9.64 6.74
CA PRO A 118 -12.44 -8.25 6.31
C PRO A 118 -12.45 -7.25 7.48
N ILE A 119 -11.50 -7.40 8.43
CA ILE A 119 -11.37 -6.51 9.60
C ILE A 119 -11.21 -5.05 9.18
N ALA A 120 -10.44 -4.79 8.11
CA ALA A 120 -10.26 -3.44 7.55
C ALA A 120 -11.35 -3.06 6.52
N VAL A 121 -12.34 -3.91 6.28
CA VAL A 121 -13.55 -3.72 5.45
C VAL A 121 -13.29 -3.64 3.95
N TRP A 122 -12.54 -2.64 3.47
CA TRP A 122 -12.64 -2.14 2.09
C TRP A 122 -12.02 -3.06 1.04
N TYR A 123 -10.79 -3.52 1.27
CA TYR A 123 -10.03 -4.22 0.25
C TYR A 123 -10.17 -5.74 0.34
N PRO A 124 -10.77 -6.42 -0.69
CA PRO A 124 -10.65 -7.86 -0.82
C PRO A 124 -9.17 -8.27 -0.87
N PHE A 125 -8.76 -9.22 -0.03
CA PHE A 125 -7.35 -9.63 0.11
C PHE A 125 -6.70 -10.00 -1.23
N ASP A 126 -7.40 -10.74 -2.10
CA ASP A 126 -6.83 -11.17 -3.39
C ASP A 126 -6.65 -10.00 -4.37
N ILE A 127 -7.49 -8.94 -4.29
CA ILE A 127 -7.30 -7.71 -5.08
C ILE A 127 -6.08 -6.95 -4.56
N TYR A 128 -5.99 -6.73 -3.25
CA TYR A 128 -4.83 -6.13 -2.63
C TYR A 128 -3.55 -6.89 -2.97
N ARG A 129 -3.55 -8.23 -2.82
CA ARG A 129 -2.42 -9.06 -3.16
C ARG A 129 -1.97 -8.90 -4.61
N SER A 130 -2.89 -8.92 -5.56
CA SER A 130 -2.52 -8.80 -6.99
C SER A 130 -2.01 -7.40 -7.35
N SER A 131 -2.58 -6.34 -6.75
CA SER A 131 -2.14 -4.97 -6.90
C SER A 131 -0.74 -4.79 -6.33
N HIS A 132 -0.52 -5.21 -5.08
CA HIS A 132 0.75 -5.04 -4.38
C HIS A 132 1.90 -5.82 -5.04
N LEU A 133 1.68 -7.08 -5.45
CA LEU A 133 2.70 -7.82 -6.18
C LEU A 133 3.02 -7.24 -7.57
N ALA A 134 2.08 -6.54 -8.20
CA ALA A 134 2.34 -5.80 -9.43
C ALA A 134 3.11 -4.50 -9.18
N HIS A 135 2.90 -3.87 -8.02
CA HIS A 135 3.64 -2.69 -7.55
C HIS A 135 5.14 -2.98 -7.33
N HIS A 136 5.51 -4.18 -6.91
CA HIS A 136 6.92 -4.61 -6.75
C HIS A 136 7.72 -4.70 -8.06
N ARG A 137 7.22 -4.15 -9.17
CA ARG A 137 8.00 -3.95 -10.39
C ARG A 137 8.67 -2.58 -10.34
N ASP A 138 9.90 -2.54 -9.84
CA ASP A 138 10.65 -1.31 -9.55
C ASP A 138 10.75 -0.34 -10.74
N GLU A 139 10.82 -0.87 -11.98
CA GLU A 139 10.96 -0.06 -13.19
C GLU A 139 9.78 0.88 -13.43
N VAL A 140 8.59 0.51 -12.95
CA VAL A 140 7.35 1.28 -13.16
C VAL A 140 6.88 2.02 -11.92
N LEU A 141 7.60 1.92 -10.80
CA LEU A 141 7.27 2.62 -9.56
C LEU A 141 7.00 4.10 -9.82
N THR A 142 5.94 4.62 -9.22
CA THR A 142 5.46 6.00 -9.35
C THR A 142 4.87 6.39 -10.70
N TYR A 143 4.98 5.57 -11.75
CA TYR A 143 4.42 5.92 -13.05
C TYR A 143 2.90 5.81 -13.07
N PRO A 144 2.19 6.92 -13.42
CA PRO A 144 0.75 6.90 -13.56
C PRO A 144 0.29 5.83 -14.55
N GLY A 145 -0.73 5.04 -14.18
CA GLY A 145 -1.31 4.02 -15.04
C GLY A 145 -0.50 2.73 -15.21
N GLN A 146 0.75 2.68 -14.72
CA GLN A 146 1.61 1.49 -14.78
C GLN A 146 1.86 0.88 -13.41
N ASP A 147 2.16 1.71 -12.40
CA ASP A 147 2.19 1.31 -11.01
C ASP A 147 0.78 1.39 -10.42
N PRO A 148 0.18 0.27 -9.99
CA PRO A 148 -1.19 0.27 -9.46
C PRO A 148 -1.33 1.01 -8.12
N GLU A 149 -0.23 1.24 -7.40
CA GLU A 149 -0.21 1.98 -6.13
C GLU A 149 0.33 3.41 -6.30
N SER A 150 0.55 3.87 -7.55
CA SER A 150 1.01 5.23 -7.82
C SER A 150 0.03 6.28 -7.31
N ASN A 151 0.58 7.26 -6.59
CA ASN A 151 -0.15 8.44 -6.14
C ASN A 151 0.05 9.65 -7.08
N TYR A 152 0.61 9.45 -8.25
CA TYR A 152 0.92 10.48 -9.23
C TYR A 152 -0.02 10.42 -10.44
N LEU A 153 -0.19 11.55 -11.07
CA LEU A 153 -0.95 11.74 -12.31
C LEU A 153 -0.01 12.24 -13.39
N ASP A 154 -0.36 11.99 -14.65
CA ASP A 154 0.26 12.70 -15.75
C ASP A 154 0.03 14.22 -15.58
N PRO A 155 1.03 15.08 -15.84
CA PRO A 155 0.89 16.53 -15.68
C PRO A 155 -0.26 17.13 -16.49
N GLN A 156 -0.52 16.63 -17.71
CA GLN A 156 -1.63 17.09 -18.53
C GLN A 156 -2.98 16.66 -17.94
N ASP A 157 -3.07 15.42 -17.46
CA ASP A 157 -4.26 14.93 -16.77
C ASP A 157 -4.54 15.74 -15.51
N PHE A 158 -3.53 16.03 -14.70
CA PHE A 158 -3.69 16.88 -13.52
C PHE A 158 -4.15 18.29 -13.89
N ALA A 159 -3.55 18.91 -14.93
CA ALA A 159 -3.91 20.26 -15.38
C ALA A 159 -5.34 20.35 -15.92
N SER A 160 -5.83 19.28 -16.56
CA SER A 160 -7.19 19.20 -17.12
C SER A 160 -8.31 19.10 -16.07
N ARG A 161 -7.97 18.77 -14.81
CA ARG A 161 -8.97 18.61 -13.74
C ARG A 161 -9.53 19.95 -13.29
N SER A 162 -10.77 19.93 -12.79
CA SER A 162 -11.40 21.13 -12.20
C SER A 162 -10.60 21.68 -11.02
N ALA A 163 -10.70 22.96 -10.74
CA ALA A 163 -9.97 23.60 -9.65
C ALA A 163 -10.24 22.96 -8.26
N PRO A 164 -11.50 22.61 -7.88
CA PRO A 164 -11.75 21.90 -6.62
C PRO A 164 -11.04 20.52 -6.56
N LEU A 165 -11.07 19.76 -7.67
CA LEU A 165 -10.42 18.46 -7.70
C LEU A 165 -8.90 18.59 -7.61
N ARG A 166 -8.29 19.55 -8.30
CA ARG A 166 -6.86 19.85 -8.16
C ARG A 166 -6.49 20.24 -6.72
N PHE A 167 -7.35 21.01 -6.06
CA PHE A 167 -7.16 21.33 -4.63
C PHE A 167 -7.16 20.07 -3.76
N LEU A 168 -8.15 19.17 -3.89
CA LEU A 168 -8.22 17.91 -3.15
C LEU A 168 -7.01 16.99 -3.46
N LEU A 169 -6.60 16.90 -4.73
CA LEU A 169 -5.42 16.13 -5.15
C LEU A 169 -4.11 16.68 -4.54
N ARG A 170 -4.01 18.00 -4.36
CA ARG A 170 -2.87 18.61 -3.65
C ARG A 170 -2.98 18.40 -2.14
N ALA A 171 -4.18 18.54 -1.58
CA ALA A 171 -4.41 18.36 -0.16
C ALA A 171 -4.06 16.94 0.31
N GLN A 172 -4.38 15.90 -0.47
CA GLN A 172 -3.97 14.52 -0.14
C GLN A 172 -2.45 14.30 -0.16
N ARG A 173 -1.65 15.25 -0.67
CA ARG A 173 -0.18 15.25 -0.58
C ARG A 173 0.33 15.92 0.69
N THR A 174 -0.56 16.25 1.64
CA THR A 174 -0.23 16.64 3.02
C THR A 174 -0.52 15.48 3.96
N ALA A 175 0.08 15.46 5.16
CA ALA A 175 -0.15 14.37 6.11
C ALA A 175 -1.63 14.33 6.58
N LEU A 176 -2.22 15.49 6.90
CA LEU A 176 -3.65 15.55 7.27
C LEU A 176 -4.56 15.15 6.11
N GLY A 177 -4.27 15.59 4.90
CA GLY A 177 -5.04 15.20 3.71
C GLY A 177 -4.84 13.72 3.37
N ARG A 178 -3.65 13.18 3.58
CA ARG A 178 -3.37 11.75 3.41
C ARG A 178 -4.22 10.90 4.35
N PHE A 179 -4.33 11.33 5.61
CA PHE A 179 -5.17 10.65 6.59
C PHE A 179 -6.67 10.81 6.29
N ALA A 180 -7.13 12.03 5.97
CA ALA A 180 -8.55 12.35 5.93
C ALA A 180 -9.19 12.27 4.52
N ILE A 181 -8.43 12.56 3.45
CA ILE A 181 -8.95 12.65 2.08
C ILE A 181 -8.62 11.39 1.27
N THR A 182 -7.41 10.86 1.41
CA THR A 182 -6.98 9.70 0.62
C THR A 182 -7.89 8.48 0.79
N PRO A 183 -8.42 8.13 1.98
CA PRO A 183 -9.35 7.01 2.10
C PRO A 183 -10.57 7.13 1.18
N ALA A 184 -11.16 8.33 1.05
CA ALA A 184 -12.32 8.53 0.18
C ALA A 184 -11.96 8.31 -1.30
N PHE A 185 -10.81 8.80 -1.75
CA PHE A 185 -10.31 8.51 -3.11
C PHE A 185 -10.06 7.02 -3.31
N ALA A 186 -9.42 6.36 -2.36
CA ALA A 186 -9.11 4.94 -2.44
C ALA A 186 -10.37 4.07 -2.50
N ILE A 187 -11.37 4.36 -1.65
CA ILE A 187 -12.68 3.70 -1.66
C ILE A 187 -13.38 3.95 -3.01
N PHE A 188 -13.41 5.18 -3.49
CA PHE A 188 -14.00 5.50 -4.79
C PHE A 188 -13.34 4.71 -5.92
N HIS A 189 -12.01 4.69 -5.99
CA HIS A 189 -11.27 3.98 -7.03
C HIS A 189 -11.41 2.47 -6.94
N LEU A 190 -11.55 1.93 -5.74
CA LEU A 190 -11.82 0.51 -5.53
C LEU A 190 -13.22 0.12 -6.01
N LEU A 191 -14.23 0.96 -5.73
CA LEU A 191 -15.64 0.63 -6.01
C LEU A 191 -16.10 1.07 -7.40
N HIS A 192 -15.54 2.13 -7.96
CA HIS A 192 -15.94 2.66 -9.27
C HIS A 192 -15.88 1.61 -10.42
N PRO A 193 -14.84 0.74 -10.52
CA PRO A 193 -14.82 -0.30 -11.55
C PRO A 193 -15.99 -1.29 -11.49
N LEU A 194 -16.61 -1.46 -10.31
CA LEU A 194 -17.76 -2.34 -10.14
C LEU A 194 -18.99 -1.90 -10.96
N LEU A 195 -19.03 -0.64 -11.40
CA LEU A 195 -20.07 -0.10 -12.27
C LEU A 195 -19.90 -0.52 -13.73
N SER A 196 -18.75 -1.08 -14.12
CA SER A 196 -18.45 -1.52 -15.48
C SER A 196 -18.83 -2.99 -15.69
N LYS A 197 -19.61 -3.27 -16.75
CA LYS A 197 -19.91 -4.65 -17.15
C LYS A 197 -18.65 -5.45 -17.47
N ALA A 198 -17.67 -4.84 -18.15
CA ALA A 198 -16.40 -5.47 -18.52
C ALA A 198 -15.59 -5.93 -17.29
N TYR A 199 -15.69 -5.23 -16.15
CA TYR A 199 -15.04 -5.65 -14.91
C TYR A 199 -15.56 -7.01 -14.44
N TRP A 200 -16.85 -7.29 -14.63
CA TRP A 200 -17.52 -8.51 -14.20
C TRP A 200 -17.38 -9.68 -15.16
N GLU A 201 -16.75 -9.51 -16.33
CA GLU A 201 -16.44 -10.61 -17.25
C GLU A 201 -15.45 -11.61 -16.65
N SER A 202 -14.55 -11.14 -15.77
CA SER A 202 -13.61 -12.00 -15.05
C SER A 202 -14.31 -12.83 -13.96
N ALA A 203 -14.38 -14.15 -14.15
CA ALA A 203 -14.90 -15.06 -13.12
C ALA A 203 -14.13 -14.96 -11.81
N ARG A 204 -12.79 -14.76 -11.87
CA ARG A 204 -11.95 -14.58 -10.69
C ARG A 204 -12.36 -13.33 -9.89
N LEU A 205 -12.58 -12.20 -10.54
CA LEU A 205 -13.01 -10.98 -9.86
C LEU A 205 -14.40 -11.14 -9.22
N ARG A 206 -15.34 -11.77 -9.95
CA ARG A 206 -16.68 -12.08 -9.40
C ARG A 206 -16.57 -12.88 -8.10
N TRP A 207 -15.84 -13.98 -8.11
CA TRP A 207 -15.69 -14.82 -6.92
C TRP A 207 -14.98 -14.11 -5.78
N THR A 208 -13.96 -13.31 -6.06
CA THR A 208 -13.26 -12.50 -5.04
C THR A 208 -14.24 -11.55 -4.35
N TRP A 209 -15.08 -10.83 -5.11
CA TRP A 209 -16.05 -9.90 -4.54
C TRP A 209 -17.20 -10.61 -3.82
N ILE A 210 -17.72 -11.72 -4.36
CA ILE A 210 -18.76 -12.51 -3.69
C ILE A 210 -18.24 -13.04 -2.35
N GLN A 211 -17.05 -13.61 -2.34
CA GLN A 211 -16.43 -14.12 -1.11
C GLN A 211 -16.22 -12.98 -0.08
N HIS A 212 -15.67 -11.85 -0.51
CA HIS A 212 -15.44 -10.71 0.36
C HIS A 212 -16.78 -10.16 0.92
N ALA A 213 -17.77 -9.94 0.08
CA ALA A 213 -19.09 -9.46 0.50
C ALA A 213 -19.76 -10.42 1.49
N LEU A 214 -19.70 -11.73 1.23
CA LEU A 214 -20.24 -12.73 2.15
C LEU A 214 -19.55 -12.69 3.50
N LEU A 215 -18.20 -12.69 3.55
CA LEU A 215 -17.43 -12.61 4.78
C LEU A 215 -17.68 -11.29 5.52
N LEU A 216 -17.81 -10.18 4.81
CA LEU A 216 -18.11 -8.88 5.39
C LEU A 216 -19.50 -8.85 6.02
N VAL A 217 -20.53 -9.35 5.33
CA VAL A 217 -21.90 -9.44 5.86
C VAL A 217 -21.93 -10.33 7.10
N LEU A 218 -21.30 -11.51 7.06
CA LEU A 218 -21.21 -12.40 8.22
C LEU A 218 -20.49 -11.77 9.40
N MET A 219 -19.36 -11.07 9.14
CA MET A 219 -18.63 -10.37 10.18
C MET A 219 -19.46 -9.23 10.80
N LEU A 220 -20.08 -8.38 9.97
CA LEU A 220 -20.90 -7.27 10.46
C LEU A 220 -22.12 -7.77 11.25
N TRP A 221 -22.74 -8.86 10.81
CA TRP A 221 -23.81 -9.52 11.57
C TRP A 221 -23.31 -10.04 12.91
N ALA A 222 -22.15 -10.71 12.95
CA ALA A 222 -21.56 -11.20 14.18
C ALA A 222 -21.19 -10.04 15.14
N LEU A 223 -20.65 -8.94 14.63
CA LEU A 223 -20.32 -7.74 15.42
C LEU A 223 -21.56 -7.12 16.06
N GLN A 224 -22.65 -6.99 15.31
CA GLN A 224 -23.92 -6.49 15.81
C GLN A 224 -24.50 -7.45 16.86
N SER A 225 -24.50 -8.75 16.57
CA SER A 225 -25.11 -9.77 17.46
C SER A 225 -24.32 -9.99 18.72
N TYR A 226 -22.98 -9.97 18.65
CA TYR A 226 -22.10 -10.22 19.79
C TYR A 226 -21.76 -8.97 20.57
N ALA A 227 -21.30 -7.90 19.92
CA ALA A 227 -20.75 -6.72 20.58
C ALA A 227 -21.71 -5.52 20.58
N GLY A 228 -22.85 -5.59 19.89
CA GLY A 228 -23.77 -4.46 19.74
C GLY A 228 -23.23 -3.34 18.84
N ILE A 229 -22.14 -3.61 18.11
CA ILE A 229 -21.56 -2.64 17.17
C ILE A 229 -22.37 -2.65 15.88
N SER A 230 -23.08 -1.56 15.59
CA SER A 230 -23.85 -1.48 14.35
C SER A 230 -22.93 -1.55 13.11
N PRO A 231 -23.43 -2.11 11.99
CA PRO A 231 -22.67 -2.11 10.73
C PRO A 231 -22.20 -0.72 10.33
N TRP A 232 -23.02 0.31 10.52
CA TRP A 232 -22.68 1.70 10.19
C TRP A 232 -21.57 2.25 11.07
N LEU A 233 -21.58 1.95 12.38
CA LEU A 233 -20.49 2.32 13.27
C LEU A 233 -19.18 1.66 12.84
N TYR A 234 -19.19 0.34 12.53
CA TYR A 234 -17.98 -0.36 12.11
C TYR A 234 -17.44 0.16 10.77
N LEU A 235 -18.32 0.47 9.82
CA LEU A 235 -17.95 1.13 8.56
C LEU A 235 -17.31 2.51 8.82
N ALA A 236 -17.86 3.30 9.76
CA ALA A 236 -17.27 4.58 10.14
C ALA A 236 -15.88 4.41 10.78
N LEU A 237 -15.70 3.40 11.64
CA LEU A 237 -14.39 3.09 12.25
C LEU A 237 -13.35 2.60 11.24
N SER A 238 -13.77 1.94 10.17
CA SER A 238 -12.86 1.46 9.11
C SER A 238 -12.24 2.61 8.30
N TYR A 239 -12.84 3.79 8.29
CA TYR A 239 -12.31 4.95 7.58
C TYR A 239 -11.01 5.49 8.18
N PRO A 240 -10.92 5.86 9.49
CA PRO A 240 -9.65 6.25 10.10
C PRO A 240 -8.62 5.11 10.13
N CYS A 241 -9.03 3.84 10.18
CA CYS A 241 -8.13 2.70 10.00
C CYS A 241 -7.40 2.78 8.65
N LEU A 242 -8.15 2.99 7.57
CA LEU A 242 -7.59 3.16 6.22
C LEU A 242 -6.68 4.40 6.14
N GLY A 243 -7.08 5.50 6.80
CA GLY A 243 -6.26 6.71 6.95
C GLY A 243 -4.90 6.41 7.59
N MET A 244 -4.88 5.66 8.70
CA MET A 244 -3.64 5.24 9.37
C MET A 244 -2.74 4.39 8.44
N ALA A 245 -3.31 3.47 7.68
CA ALA A 245 -2.56 2.67 6.73
C ALA A 245 -1.93 3.55 5.63
N PHE A 246 -2.66 4.55 5.11
CA PHE A 246 -2.13 5.47 4.10
C PHE A 246 -1.08 6.43 4.63
N MET A 247 -0.99 6.66 5.95
CA MET A 247 0.12 7.42 6.54
C MET A 247 1.47 6.73 6.32
N ARG A 248 1.51 5.39 6.28
CA ARG A 248 2.70 4.63 5.92
C ARG A 248 3.13 4.96 4.48
N SER A 249 2.25 4.76 3.50
CA SER A 249 2.56 4.91 2.07
C SER A 249 2.68 6.37 1.61
N PHE A 250 2.54 7.35 2.51
CA PHE A 250 2.59 8.77 2.17
C PHE A 250 3.93 9.21 1.55
N TYR A 251 5.03 8.58 1.95
CA TYR A 251 6.39 8.95 1.52
C TYR A 251 7.22 7.76 1.02
N GLU A 252 6.64 6.58 0.94
CA GLU A 252 7.36 5.35 0.57
C GLU A 252 8.04 5.47 -0.79
N HIS A 253 7.44 6.22 -1.71
CA HIS A 253 7.95 6.43 -3.05
C HIS A 253 7.97 7.92 -3.43
N ARG A 254 9.05 8.32 -4.14
CA ARG A 254 9.19 9.63 -4.78
C ARG A 254 9.54 9.47 -6.25
N PRO A 255 9.20 10.43 -7.13
CA PRO A 255 9.68 10.44 -8.50
C PRO A 255 11.20 10.60 -8.53
N ALA A 256 11.88 9.76 -9.30
CA ALA A 256 13.31 9.87 -9.59
C ALA A 256 13.61 9.22 -10.93
N ALA A 257 14.71 9.61 -11.58
CA ALA A 257 15.17 9.02 -12.82
C ALA A 257 15.51 7.54 -12.61
N ASP A 258 16.40 7.27 -11.67
CA ASP A 258 16.73 5.91 -11.27
C ASP A 258 15.57 5.28 -10.48
N PRO A 259 15.01 4.14 -10.88
CA PRO A 259 13.96 3.44 -10.16
C PRO A 259 14.31 3.14 -8.70
N GLN A 260 15.57 2.84 -8.41
CA GLN A 260 16.03 2.52 -7.05
C GLN A 260 16.02 3.75 -6.14
N HIS A 261 16.22 4.96 -6.68
CA HIS A 261 16.15 6.22 -5.94
C HIS A 261 14.70 6.64 -5.60
N ARG A 262 13.71 5.87 -6.04
CA ARG A 262 12.29 6.13 -5.76
C ARG A 262 11.84 5.56 -4.43
N ILE A 263 12.64 4.75 -3.74
CA ILE A 263 12.23 3.95 -2.59
C ILE A 263 12.93 4.43 -1.32
N VAL A 264 12.14 4.71 -0.28
CA VAL A 264 12.61 5.30 0.99
C VAL A 264 13.29 4.28 1.90
N ILE A 265 14.18 4.78 2.73
CA ILE A 265 14.51 4.24 4.06
C ILE A 265 14.02 5.26 5.10
N ASN A 266 13.28 4.83 6.12
CA ASN A 266 12.92 5.66 7.25
C ASN A 266 13.42 5.02 8.55
N GLU A 267 14.42 5.61 9.18
CA GLU A 267 14.93 5.20 10.49
C GLU A 267 13.93 5.63 11.59
N ALA A 268 12.80 4.90 11.63
CA ALA A 268 11.67 5.20 12.50
C ALA A 268 11.87 4.69 13.93
N GLY A 269 11.14 5.30 14.88
CA GLY A 269 11.06 4.82 16.26
C GLY A 269 10.24 3.51 16.35
N TRP A 270 10.40 2.77 17.46
CA TRP A 270 9.85 1.44 17.66
C TRP A 270 8.34 1.31 17.46
N LEU A 271 7.55 2.33 17.84
CA LEU A 271 6.08 2.34 17.63
C LEU A 271 5.72 2.30 16.15
N GLY A 272 6.37 3.12 15.33
CA GLY A 272 6.14 3.12 13.88
C GLY A 272 6.62 1.82 13.24
N CYS A 273 7.77 1.31 13.69
CA CYS A 273 8.30 0.02 13.25
C CYS A 273 7.33 -1.13 13.56
N LEU A 274 6.71 -1.13 14.75
CA LEU A 274 5.76 -2.16 15.15
C LEU A 274 4.43 -2.03 14.39
N LEU A 275 3.85 -0.81 14.32
CA LEU A 275 2.57 -0.57 13.64
C LEU A 275 2.63 -0.92 12.16
N TYR A 276 3.77 -0.63 11.51
CA TYR A 276 3.94 -0.88 10.08
C TYR A 276 4.84 -2.09 9.78
N LEU A 277 5.10 -2.94 10.78
CA LEU A 277 5.89 -4.17 10.65
C LEU A 277 7.19 -3.93 9.87
N ASN A 278 7.99 -2.95 10.32
CA ASN A 278 9.27 -2.56 9.74
C ASN A 278 9.25 -2.20 8.23
N ASN A 279 8.08 -2.00 7.62
CA ASN A 279 8.00 -1.57 6.21
C ASN A 279 8.55 -0.15 5.98
N ASN A 280 8.92 0.56 7.04
CA ASN A 280 9.73 1.78 6.98
C ASN A 280 11.12 1.56 6.37
N TYR A 281 11.65 0.33 6.37
CA TYR A 281 12.84 -0.08 5.60
C TYR A 281 12.47 -0.47 4.17
N HIS A 282 11.71 0.38 3.49
CA HIS A 282 11.00 0.03 2.25
C HIS A 282 11.95 -0.34 1.10
N ALA A 283 13.12 0.31 0.98
CA ALA A 283 14.14 -0.06 -0.01
C ALA A 283 14.76 -1.44 0.25
N VAL A 284 14.82 -1.87 1.51
CA VAL A 284 15.24 -3.24 1.86
C VAL A 284 14.16 -4.24 1.48
N HIS A 285 12.90 -3.89 1.77
CA HIS A 285 11.74 -4.70 1.44
C HIS A 285 11.59 -4.91 -0.09
N HIS A 286 11.71 -3.86 -0.89
CA HIS A 286 11.69 -3.99 -2.36
C HIS A 286 12.86 -4.82 -2.90
N ALA A 287 14.04 -4.71 -2.29
CA ALA A 287 15.18 -5.54 -2.66
C ALA A 287 14.98 -7.02 -2.27
N GLN A 288 14.29 -7.28 -1.17
CA GLN A 288 14.07 -8.61 -0.60
C GLN A 288 12.62 -8.79 -0.12
N PRO A 289 11.63 -8.83 -1.03
CA PRO A 289 10.21 -8.82 -0.67
C PRO A 289 9.73 -10.07 0.08
N LYS A 290 10.51 -11.16 0.05
CA LYS A 290 10.25 -12.39 0.79
C LYS A 290 10.96 -12.45 2.14
N LEU A 291 11.66 -11.39 2.55
CA LEU A 291 12.29 -11.32 3.86
C LEU A 291 11.25 -10.90 4.89
N ALA A 292 11.06 -11.70 5.94
CA ALA A 292 10.09 -11.41 6.99
C ALA A 292 10.37 -10.06 7.68
N TRP A 293 9.33 -9.33 8.02
CA TRP A 293 9.38 -7.97 8.55
C TRP A 293 10.37 -7.74 9.70
N TYR A 294 10.51 -8.71 10.61
CA TYR A 294 11.40 -8.59 11.77
C TYR A 294 12.88 -8.74 11.41
N ARG A 295 13.19 -9.21 10.21
CA ARG A 295 14.55 -9.36 9.68
C ARG A 295 15.00 -8.14 8.86
N LEU A 296 14.07 -7.32 8.33
CA LEU A 296 14.39 -6.12 7.56
C LEU A 296 15.35 -5.18 8.30
N PRO A 297 15.13 -4.82 9.59
CA PRO A 297 16.07 -3.96 10.32
C PRO A 297 17.43 -4.62 10.61
N VAL A 298 17.49 -5.95 10.67
CA VAL A 298 18.76 -6.68 10.85
C VAL A 298 19.61 -6.55 9.59
N LEU A 299 19.02 -6.87 8.43
CA LEU A 299 19.68 -6.74 7.13
C LEU A 299 20.08 -5.28 6.85
N TYR A 300 19.20 -4.33 7.13
CA TYR A 300 19.51 -2.91 6.96
C TYR A 300 20.71 -2.48 7.80
N ARG A 301 20.74 -2.80 9.09
CA ARG A 301 21.85 -2.41 9.98
C ARG A 301 23.18 -3.02 9.59
N ALA A 302 23.19 -4.26 9.09
CA ALA A 302 24.39 -4.92 8.61
C ALA A 302 24.96 -4.27 7.33
N HIS A 303 24.07 -3.71 6.47
CA HIS A 303 24.44 -3.20 5.14
C HIS A 303 23.89 -1.80 4.87
N ARG A 304 23.87 -0.93 5.90
CA ARG A 304 23.26 0.41 5.85
C ARG A 304 23.74 1.24 4.68
N ASP A 305 25.04 1.32 4.49
CA ASP A 305 25.65 2.17 3.45
C ASP A 305 25.34 1.65 2.04
N PHE A 306 25.30 0.32 1.86
CA PHE A 306 24.85 -0.28 0.60
C PHE A 306 23.44 0.17 0.24
N PHE A 307 22.48 0.07 1.16
CA PHE A 307 21.09 0.43 0.88
C PHE A 307 20.91 1.95 0.69
N LEU A 308 21.64 2.78 1.43
CA LEU A 308 21.59 4.24 1.26
C LEU A 308 22.25 4.69 -0.06
N GLN A 309 23.33 4.07 -0.48
CA GLN A 309 23.92 4.33 -1.78
C GLN A 309 22.96 3.90 -2.89
N ARG A 310 22.38 2.71 -2.77
CA ARG A 310 21.44 2.15 -3.74
C ARG A 310 20.19 3.01 -3.92
N ASN A 311 19.62 3.58 -2.84
CA ASN A 311 18.40 4.40 -2.94
C ASN A 311 18.67 5.90 -3.12
N GLY A 312 19.91 6.28 -3.51
CA GLY A 312 20.29 7.68 -3.73
C GLY A 312 20.16 8.57 -2.48
N GLY A 313 20.40 8.00 -1.31
CA GLY A 313 20.32 8.69 -0.04
C GLY A 313 18.91 9.13 0.38
N TYR A 314 17.86 8.50 -0.17
CA TYR A 314 16.49 8.81 0.24
C TYR A 314 16.21 8.26 1.64
N LEU A 315 16.62 9.04 2.63
CA LEU A 315 16.55 8.72 4.05
C LEU A 315 15.64 9.69 4.79
N LEU A 316 14.74 9.16 5.61
CA LEU A 316 13.96 9.89 6.60
C LEU A 316 14.34 9.44 8.01
N GLN A 317 14.15 10.34 8.99
CA GLN A 317 14.47 10.09 10.40
C GLN A 317 13.19 10.17 11.25
N GLY A 318 12.40 9.11 11.18
CA GLY A 318 11.18 8.95 11.96
C GLY A 318 9.93 9.58 11.32
N TYR A 319 8.78 9.13 11.82
CA TYR A 319 7.48 9.57 11.33
C TYR A 319 7.08 10.94 11.88
N GLY A 320 7.34 11.22 13.16
CA GLY A 320 6.80 12.39 13.85
C GLY A 320 7.24 13.71 13.23
N ARG A 321 8.55 13.94 13.09
CA ARG A 321 9.08 15.18 12.50
C ARG A 321 8.60 15.37 11.05
N PHE A 322 8.55 14.28 10.30
CA PHE A 322 8.09 14.29 8.92
C PHE A 322 6.61 14.66 8.83
N PHE A 323 5.75 14.04 9.64
CA PHE A 323 4.32 14.34 9.63
C PHE A 323 4.01 15.76 10.10
N VAL A 324 4.70 16.27 11.13
CA VAL A 324 4.55 17.67 11.56
C VAL A 324 4.97 18.64 10.46
N ARG A 325 6.11 18.39 9.79
CA ARG A 325 6.60 19.24 8.69
C ARG A 325 5.62 19.29 7.52
N HIS A 326 4.97 18.18 7.22
CA HIS A 326 4.04 18.02 6.10
C HIS A 326 2.57 17.97 6.53
N ALA A 327 2.24 18.37 7.76
CA ALA A 327 0.86 18.34 8.27
C ALA A 327 -0.14 18.97 7.29
N VAL A 328 0.14 20.20 6.84
CA VAL A 328 -0.64 20.96 5.86
C VAL A 328 0.18 21.38 4.63
N ARG A 329 1.47 21.10 4.63
CA ARG A 329 2.37 21.41 3.50
C ARG A 329 2.49 20.17 2.62
N PRO A 330 2.13 20.24 1.33
CA PRO A 330 2.30 19.13 0.42
C PRO A 330 3.76 18.62 0.38
N LEU A 331 3.92 17.31 0.34
CA LEU A 331 5.22 16.65 0.18
C LEU A 331 5.83 16.97 -1.19
N ASP A 332 4.98 16.88 -2.22
CA ASP A 332 5.29 17.12 -3.64
C ASP A 332 4.01 17.45 -4.41
N MET A 333 4.10 17.50 -5.74
CA MET A 333 2.96 17.80 -6.60
C MET A 333 2.42 16.53 -7.27
N PRO A 334 1.07 16.31 -7.28
CA PRO A 334 0.47 15.12 -7.90
C PRO A 334 0.76 14.99 -9.40
N GLY A 335 0.90 16.11 -10.13
CA GLY A 335 1.22 16.15 -11.56
C GLY A 335 2.72 16.27 -11.83
N GLN A 336 3.56 15.56 -11.10
CA GLN A 336 5.00 15.59 -11.31
C GLN A 336 5.42 14.73 -12.50
N GLN A 337 6.31 15.26 -13.35
CA GLN A 337 6.80 14.55 -14.54
C GLN A 337 7.77 13.44 -14.14
N THR A 338 7.29 12.22 -14.06
CA THR A 338 8.13 11.05 -13.77
C THR A 338 8.87 10.56 -15.03
N ARG A 339 8.26 10.71 -16.22
CA ARG A 339 8.84 10.24 -17.50
C ARG A 339 9.94 11.15 -18.06
N HIS A 340 9.91 12.45 -17.78
CA HIS A 340 10.89 13.41 -18.32
C HIS A 340 12.16 13.51 -17.45
N LEU A 341 12.10 13.10 -16.19
CA LEU A 341 13.30 13.03 -15.35
C LEU A 341 14.33 12.04 -15.89
N ASP A 342 13.88 10.96 -16.57
CA ASP A 342 14.77 9.97 -17.18
C ASP A 342 15.54 10.52 -18.38
N ALA A 343 15.01 11.52 -19.10
CA ALA A 343 15.66 12.12 -20.27
C ALA A 343 16.67 13.23 -19.89
N SER A 344 16.37 14.01 -18.85
CA SER A 344 17.19 15.17 -18.45
C SER A 344 18.40 14.80 -17.58
N TYR A 345 18.36 13.65 -16.87
CA TYR A 345 19.46 13.23 -16.00
C TYR A 345 20.53 12.36 -16.68
N ARG A 346 20.29 11.86 -17.88
CA ARG A 346 21.31 11.12 -18.66
C ARG A 346 22.54 11.93 -19.05
N HIS A 347 22.50 13.24 -18.88
CA HIS A 347 23.61 14.15 -19.20
C HIS A 347 24.42 14.58 -17.98
N LEU A 348 24.07 14.10 -16.76
CA LEU A 348 24.71 14.48 -15.51
C LEU A 348 25.33 13.29 -14.74
N ALA A 349 25.39 12.10 -15.36
CA ALA A 349 26.06 10.91 -14.84
C ALA A 349 27.42 10.71 -15.52
#